data_9212edc9adee50d7df7f3f3d0869de1b
#
_entry.id   9212edc9adee50d7df7f3f3d0869de1b
#
_cell.length_a   1.000
_cell.length_b   1.000
_cell.length_c   1.000
_cell.angle_alpha   90.00
_cell.angle_beta   90.00
_cell.angle_gamma   90.00
#
_symmetry.space_group_name_H-M   'P 1'
#
loop_
_entity.id
_entity.type
_entity.pdbx_description
1 polymer ?
#
loop_
_entity_poly.entity_id
_entity_poly.type
_entity_poly.pdbx_seq_one_letter_code
_entity_poly.pdbx_strand_id
1 'polypeptide(L)'
;MKLKKMLMALFTGAALLTTGCVGGGNSANKMDTPKEGPVELQVSAAASLTDAMKELGGMYEKEHGNTKLVFNFGSSGALQQAIENGGAVDVFVSAAQKQMNALDEKKLLADGTRVDLLVNQIVLITAKD
;
A
#
# COMPACT_ATOMS: atom_id res chain seq x y z
N MET A 1 36.47 7.84 21.04
CA MET A 1 36.97 8.62 22.22
C MET A 1 35.86 9.56 22.66
N LYS A 2 35.46 9.46 23.99
CA LYS A 2 34.59 10.34 24.80
C LYS A 2 33.08 10.27 24.46
N LEU A 3 32.23 9.46 25.03
CA LEU A 3 31.75 9.23 26.42
C LEU A 3 31.48 10.52 27.25
N LYS A 4 30.19 10.91 27.32
CA LYS A 4 29.60 11.68 28.44
C LYS A 4 28.15 11.20 28.57
N LYS A 5 27.80 10.29 29.44
CA LYS A 5 27.52 10.31 30.89
C LYS A 5 26.50 11.39 31.31
N MET A 6 25.29 10.86 31.69
CA MET A 6 24.63 11.09 32.96
C MET A 6 23.81 12.37 33.12
N LEU A 7 22.48 12.20 33.28
CA LEU A 7 21.85 12.71 34.51
C LEU A 7 20.53 11.96 34.81
N MET A 8 20.54 11.33 35.96
CA MET A 8 19.48 10.64 36.65
C MET A 8 18.79 11.68 37.54
N ALA A 9 17.47 11.81 37.44
CA ALA A 9 16.71 12.55 38.44
C ALA A 9 15.54 11.66 38.93
N LEU A 10 15.74 11.14 40.13
CA LEU A 10 14.69 10.59 40.99
C LEU A 10 13.70 11.72 41.37
N PHE A 11 12.42 11.44 41.22
CA PHE A 11 11.40 12.12 41.99
C PHE A 11 10.54 11.09 42.71
N THR A 12 10.81 10.92 43.98
CA THR A 12 9.97 10.29 45.01
C THR A 12 8.94 11.32 45.49
N GLY A 13 7.66 10.93 45.61
CA GLY A 13 6.71 11.79 46.32
C GLY A 13 5.29 11.34 46.26
N ALA A 14 4.88 10.60 47.28
CA ALA A 14 3.69 10.72 48.08
C ALA A 14 2.38 10.06 47.59
N ALA A 15 2.03 9.04 48.32
CA ALA A 15 0.73 8.39 48.43
C ALA A 15 -0.38 9.35 48.91
N LEU A 16 -1.55 9.24 48.30
CA LEU A 16 -2.80 9.63 48.95
C LEU A 16 -3.86 8.54 48.63
N LEU A 17 -4.15 7.78 49.66
CA LEU A 17 -5.28 6.84 49.75
C LEU A 17 -6.58 7.65 49.88
N THR A 18 -7.50 7.48 48.94
CA THR A 18 -8.90 7.74 49.18
C THR A 18 -9.71 6.50 48.83
N THR A 19 -10.14 5.85 49.88
CA THR A 19 -11.17 4.82 49.90
C THR A 19 -12.51 5.46 49.49
N GLY A 20 -13.18 4.92 48.50
CA GLY A 20 -14.54 5.22 48.11
C GLY A 20 -15.19 3.99 47.51
N CYS A 21 -16.03 3.36 48.30
CA CYS A 21 -16.80 2.15 47.97
C CYS A 21 -18.00 2.42 47.09
N VAL A 22 -18.41 1.35 46.40
CA VAL A 22 -19.78 0.89 46.10
C VAL A 22 -20.46 1.48 44.87
N GLY A 23 -20.74 0.58 43.95
CA GLY A 23 -21.71 0.73 42.87
C GLY A 23 -21.48 -0.28 41.76
N GLY A 24 -22.14 -1.47 41.88
CA GLY A 24 -22.07 -2.51 40.84
C GLY A 24 -22.61 -2.02 39.51
N GLY A 25 -21.90 -2.33 38.48
CA GLY A 25 -22.27 -2.13 37.08
C GLY A 25 -21.31 -2.93 36.23
N ASN A 26 -21.74 -4.13 35.86
CA ASN A 26 -21.02 -5.02 34.96
C ASN A 26 -21.05 -4.41 33.55
N SER A 27 -20.18 -3.44 33.30
CA SER A 27 -19.90 -2.97 31.94
C SER A 27 -18.68 -3.73 31.46
N ALA A 28 -18.94 -4.81 30.74
CA ALA A 28 -17.94 -5.40 29.86
C ALA A 28 -17.41 -4.27 28.97
N ASN A 29 -16.22 -3.82 29.27
CA ASN A 29 -15.46 -2.88 28.45
C ASN A 29 -15.14 -3.60 27.13
N LYS A 30 -16.06 -3.50 26.19
CA LYS A 30 -15.81 -3.89 24.81
C LYS A 30 -14.70 -2.95 24.37
N MET A 31 -13.48 -3.45 24.29
CA MET A 31 -12.42 -2.76 23.60
C MET A 31 -12.95 -2.56 22.15
N ASP A 32 -13.38 -1.36 21.86
CA ASP A 32 -13.59 -0.94 20.48
C ASP A 32 -12.23 -1.03 19.81
N THR A 33 -12.03 -2.08 19.04
CA THR A 33 -10.96 -2.13 18.06
C THR A 33 -11.12 -0.87 17.21
N PRO A 34 -10.07 -0.06 17.03
CA PRO A 34 -10.16 1.08 16.12
C PRO A 34 -10.68 0.53 14.79
N LYS A 35 -11.81 1.04 14.30
CA LYS A 35 -12.22 0.80 12.91
C LYS A 35 -11.13 1.41 12.05
N GLU A 36 -10.25 0.57 11.51
CA GLU A 36 -9.34 0.99 10.47
C GLU A 36 -10.20 1.60 9.36
N GLY A 37 -9.91 2.86 9.00
CA GLY A 37 -10.55 3.52 7.88
C GLY A 37 -10.29 2.74 6.59
N PRO A 38 -10.95 3.08 5.49
CA PRO A 38 -10.71 2.39 4.21
C PRO A 38 -9.23 2.47 3.84
N VAL A 39 -8.66 1.35 3.44
CA VAL A 39 -7.28 1.25 2.93
C VAL A 39 -7.27 1.79 1.51
N GLU A 40 -6.48 2.82 1.23
CA GLU A 40 -6.25 3.30 -0.13
C GLU A 40 -4.99 2.62 -0.71
N LEU A 41 -5.12 2.00 -1.88
CA LEU A 41 -4.01 1.43 -2.64
C LEU A 41 -3.72 2.30 -3.87
N GLN A 42 -2.48 2.77 -3.98
CA GLN A 42 -1.99 3.54 -5.11
C GLN A 42 -1.56 2.60 -6.24
N VAL A 43 -2.32 2.57 -7.32
CA VAL A 43 -2.09 1.67 -8.47
C VAL A 43 -1.60 2.47 -9.66
N SER A 44 -0.34 2.32 -10.04
CA SER A 44 0.20 2.87 -11.28
C SER A 44 0.10 1.83 -12.40
N ALA A 45 -0.59 2.16 -13.48
CA ALA A 45 -0.79 1.21 -14.59
C ALA A 45 -0.53 1.86 -15.95
N ALA A 46 -0.05 1.06 -16.90
CA ALA A 46 0.15 1.50 -18.27
C ALA A 46 -1.15 2.04 -18.86
N ALA A 47 -1.09 3.16 -19.59
CA ALA A 47 -2.26 3.84 -20.17
C ALA A 47 -3.10 2.93 -21.08
N SER A 48 -2.49 1.97 -21.77
CA SER A 48 -3.19 0.97 -22.59
C SER A 48 -4.09 0.03 -21.78
N LEU A 49 -3.93 -0.03 -20.47
CA LEU A 49 -4.70 -0.88 -19.56
C LEU A 49 -5.83 -0.13 -18.85
N THR A 50 -6.05 1.15 -19.16
CA THR A 50 -6.97 2.03 -18.42
C THR A 50 -8.36 1.44 -18.23
N ASP A 51 -8.98 0.97 -19.30
CA ASP A 51 -10.36 0.48 -19.24
C ASP A 51 -10.46 -0.84 -18.47
N ALA A 52 -9.57 -1.78 -18.75
CA ALA A 52 -9.51 -3.06 -18.05
C ALA A 52 -9.22 -2.87 -16.55
N MET A 53 -8.30 -1.98 -16.19
CA MET A 53 -7.95 -1.72 -14.79
C MET A 53 -9.07 -1.03 -14.03
N LYS A 54 -9.82 -0.15 -14.66
CA LYS A 54 -11.01 0.48 -14.05
C LYS A 54 -12.13 -0.53 -13.80
N GLU A 55 -12.36 -1.43 -14.75
CA GLU A 55 -13.36 -2.49 -14.60
C GLU A 55 -12.97 -3.45 -13.46
N LEU A 56 -11.74 -3.97 -13.49
CA LEU A 56 -11.20 -4.83 -12.42
C LEU A 56 -11.22 -4.14 -11.05
N GLY A 57 -10.86 -2.87 -11.01
CA GLY A 57 -10.87 -2.08 -9.78
C GLY A 57 -12.27 -1.99 -9.18
N GLY A 58 -13.28 -1.71 -10.00
CA GLY A 58 -14.66 -1.67 -9.53
C GLY A 58 -15.19 -3.03 -9.04
N MET A 59 -14.70 -4.15 -9.60
CA MET A 59 -14.99 -5.50 -9.10
C MET A 59 -14.29 -5.74 -7.76
N TYR A 60 -13.02 -5.41 -7.67
CA TYR A 60 -12.21 -5.60 -6.47
C TYR A 60 -12.77 -4.81 -5.28
N GLU A 61 -13.12 -3.53 -5.47
CA GLU A 61 -13.70 -2.70 -4.42
C GLU A 61 -15.06 -3.20 -3.92
N LYS A 62 -15.84 -3.83 -4.79
CA LYS A 62 -17.12 -4.46 -4.39
C LYS A 62 -16.91 -5.68 -3.50
N GLU A 63 -15.88 -6.47 -3.78
CA GLU A 63 -15.53 -7.65 -2.98
C GLU A 63 -14.82 -7.27 -1.70
N HIS A 64 -14.03 -6.19 -1.73
CA HIS A 64 -13.22 -5.69 -0.62
C HIS A 64 -13.68 -4.31 -0.17
N GLY A 65 -14.87 -4.22 0.40
CA GLY A 65 -15.57 -2.96 0.72
C GLY A 65 -14.85 -1.98 1.64
N ASN A 66 -13.72 -2.38 2.23
CA ASN A 66 -12.84 -1.51 3.02
C ASN A 66 -11.58 -1.08 2.24
N THR A 67 -11.50 -1.35 0.94
CA THR A 67 -10.36 -0.99 0.09
C THR A 67 -10.82 -0.04 -1.00
N LYS A 68 -10.03 0.99 -1.27
CA LYS A 68 -10.20 1.91 -2.38
C LYS A 68 -8.96 1.91 -3.26
N LEU A 69 -9.16 1.81 -4.58
CA LEU A 69 -8.07 1.87 -5.54
C LEU A 69 -7.94 3.26 -6.14
N VAL A 70 -6.76 3.84 -6.04
CA VAL A 70 -6.41 5.14 -6.61
C VAL A 70 -5.49 4.89 -7.81
N PHE A 71 -6.03 5.09 -9.02
CA PHE A 71 -5.29 4.81 -10.24
C PHE A 71 -4.52 6.01 -10.77
N ASN A 72 -3.28 5.77 -11.17
CA ASN A 72 -2.45 6.68 -11.94
C ASN A 72 -2.09 6.01 -13.26
N PHE A 73 -2.59 6.52 -14.40
CA PHE A 73 -2.33 5.96 -15.71
C PHE A 73 -1.31 6.78 -16.49
N GLY A 74 -0.34 6.10 -17.10
CA GLY A 74 0.70 6.75 -17.86
C GLY A 74 1.50 5.79 -18.73
N SER A 75 2.53 6.28 -19.43
CA SER A 75 3.46 5.38 -20.08
C SER A 75 4.23 4.58 -19.05
N SER A 76 4.46 3.28 -19.29
CA SER A 76 5.21 2.43 -18.36
C SER A 76 6.58 3.01 -17.99
N GLY A 77 7.25 3.70 -18.93
CA GLY A 77 8.54 4.35 -18.68
C GLY A 77 8.43 5.57 -17.76
N ALA A 78 7.43 6.41 -17.93
CA ALA A 78 7.21 7.57 -17.03
C ALA A 78 6.83 7.12 -15.62
N LEU A 79 5.99 6.09 -15.51
CA LEU A 79 5.62 5.52 -14.21
C LEU A 79 6.81 4.87 -13.51
N GLN A 80 7.66 4.14 -14.25
CA GLN A 80 8.92 3.60 -13.72
C GLN A 80 9.79 4.72 -13.15
N GLN A 81 10.00 5.81 -13.90
CA GLN A 81 10.80 6.95 -13.43
C GLN A 81 10.21 7.60 -12.19
N ALA A 82 8.89 7.71 -12.10
CA ALA A 82 8.24 8.24 -10.91
C ALA A 82 8.50 7.37 -9.67
N ILE A 83 8.44 6.03 -9.82
CA ILE A 83 8.76 5.07 -8.76
C ILE A 83 10.23 5.21 -8.35
N GLU A 84 11.16 5.29 -9.31
CA GLU A 84 12.59 5.46 -9.04
C GLU A 84 12.90 6.77 -8.31
N ASN A 85 12.09 7.81 -8.52
CA ASN A 85 12.19 9.09 -7.82
C ASN A 85 11.45 9.11 -6.47
N GLY A 86 11.00 7.97 -5.97
CA GLY A 86 10.33 7.85 -4.68
C GLY A 86 8.83 8.13 -4.68
N GLY A 87 8.18 8.09 -5.84
CA GLY A 87 6.72 8.16 -5.91
C GLY A 87 6.05 7.03 -5.13
N ALA A 88 5.05 7.36 -4.33
CA ALA A 88 4.30 6.37 -3.56
C ALA A 88 3.43 5.53 -4.51
N VAL A 89 3.72 4.24 -4.61
CA VAL A 89 3.00 3.26 -5.44
C VAL A 89 2.99 1.93 -4.70
N ASP A 90 1.80 1.36 -4.51
CA ASP A 90 1.63 0.05 -3.90
C ASP A 90 1.63 -1.07 -4.94
N VAL A 91 1.05 -0.80 -6.11
CA VAL A 91 0.97 -1.76 -7.22
C VAL A 91 1.37 -1.09 -8.53
N PHE A 92 2.29 -1.71 -9.27
CA PHE A 92 2.68 -1.27 -10.60
C PHE A 92 2.33 -2.31 -11.67
N VAL A 93 1.55 -1.91 -12.68
CA VAL A 93 1.17 -2.76 -13.81
C VAL A 93 1.77 -2.21 -15.09
N SER A 94 2.87 -2.80 -15.52
CA SER A 94 3.61 -2.40 -16.71
C SER A 94 3.12 -3.14 -17.96
N ALA A 95 3.04 -2.46 -19.10
CA ALA A 95 2.81 -3.07 -20.40
C ALA A 95 4.09 -3.63 -21.04
N ALA A 96 5.26 -3.49 -20.39
CA ALA A 96 6.52 -3.98 -20.92
C ALA A 96 7.45 -4.50 -19.83
N GLN A 97 8.10 -5.62 -20.08
CA GLN A 97 9.01 -6.26 -19.13
C GLN A 97 10.26 -5.41 -18.83
N LYS A 98 10.71 -4.60 -19.80
CA LYS A 98 11.88 -3.73 -19.63
C LYS A 98 11.79 -2.86 -18.37
N GLN A 99 10.63 -2.27 -18.11
CA GLN A 99 10.42 -1.40 -16.94
C GLN A 99 10.40 -2.20 -15.63
N MET A 100 9.80 -3.38 -15.65
CA MET A 100 9.82 -4.29 -14.50
C MET A 100 11.25 -4.76 -14.19
N ASN A 101 12.04 -5.10 -15.21
CA ASN A 101 13.43 -5.48 -15.03
C ASN A 101 14.25 -4.35 -14.39
N ALA A 102 14.06 -3.11 -14.85
CA ALA A 102 14.78 -1.95 -14.32
C ALA A 102 14.46 -1.69 -12.84
N LEU A 103 13.20 -1.87 -12.42
CA LEU A 103 12.81 -1.74 -11.01
C LEU A 103 13.36 -2.89 -10.15
N ASP A 104 13.36 -4.11 -10.70
CA ASP A 104 13.88 -5.31 -10.06
C ASP A 104 15.39 -5.20 -9.80
N GLU A 105 16.18 -4.80 -10.82
CA GLU A 105 17.61 -4.55 -10.71
C GLU A 105 17.94 -3.52 -9.61
N LYS A 106 17.07 -2.53 -9.42
CA LYS A 106 17.19 -1.50 -8.38
C LYS A 106 16.60 -1.92 -7.03
N LYS A 107 16.05 -3.14 -6.90
CA LYS A 107 15.41 -3.67 -5.70
C LYS A 107 14.26 -2.78 -5.19
N LEU A 108 13.48 -2.25 -6.14
CA LEU A 108 12.29 -1.43 -5.88
C LEU A 108 10.99 -2.24 -5.94
N LEU A 109 11.07 -3.55 -6.16
CA LEU A 109 9.95 -4.47 -6.06
C LEU A 109 10.06 -5.25 -4.74
N ALA A 110 8.92 -5.55 -4.14
CA ALA A 110 8.89 -6.46 -3.00
C ALA A 110 9.25 -7.88 -3.46
N ASP A 111 10.07 -8.57 -2.69
CA ASP A 111 10.58 -9.89 -3.05
C ASP A 111 9.44 -10.88 -3.34
N GLY A 112 9.55 -11.58 -4.47
CA GLY A 112 8.60 -12.63 -4.87
C GLY A 112 7.22 -12.13 -5.33
N THR A 113 7.01 -10.81 -5.49
CA THR A 113 5.70 -10.26 -5.88
C THR A 113 5.56 -10.01 -7.38
N ARG A 114 6.66 -10.09 -8.13
CA ARG A 114 6.63 -9.91 -9.58
C ARG A 114 5.96 -11.09 -10.27
N VAL A 115 4.97 -10.80 -11.12
CA VAL A 115 4.21 -11.79 -11.89
C VAL A 115 4.09 -11.33 -13.33
N ASP A 116 4.32 -12.24 -14.29
CA ASP A 116 3.95 -12.05 -15.69
C ASP A 116 2.48 -12.41 -15.87
N LEU A 117 1.61 -11.41 -15.79
CA LEU A 117 0.17 -11.59 -15.75
C LEU A 117 -0.41 -12.05 -17.10
N LEU A 118 0.04 -11.43 -18.20
CA LEU A 118 -0.44 -11.67 -19.56
C LEU A 118 0.71 -11.58 -20.56
N VAL A 119 0.57 -12.32 -21.65
CA VAL A 119 1.50 -12.27 -22.81
C VAL A 119 0.78 -11.69 -24.01
N ASN A 120 1.29 -10.58 -24.56
CA ASN A 120 0.81 -9.98 -25.79
C ASN A 120 1.52 -10.59 -27.00
N GLN A 121 0.78 -10.85 -28.08
CA GLN A 121 1.33 -11.31 -29.37
C GLN A 121 1.00 -10.30 -30.45
N ILE A 122 2.01 -9.90 -31.22
CA ILE A 122 1.82 -9.08 -32.40
C ILE A 122 1.54 -10.01 -33.56
N VAL A 123 0.44 -9.78 -34.28
CA VAL A 123 0.06 -10.53 -35.47
C VAL A 123 -0.15 -9.58 -36.64
N LEU A 124 0.26 -10.01 -37.83
CA LEU A 124 -0.04 -9.31 -39.08
C LEU A 124 -1.36 -9.85 -39.64
N ILE A 125 -2.28 -8.97 -39.92
CA ILE A 125 -3.55 -9.33 -40.55
C ILE A 125 -3.62 -8.68 -41.93
N THR A 126 -4.15 -9.42 -42.93
CA THR A 126 -4.46 -8.92 -44.28
C THR A 126 -5.96 -9.09 -44.54
N ALA A 127 -6.48 -8.31 -45.50
CA ALA A 127 -7.84 -8.56 -45.99
C ALA A 127 -7.91 -9.98 -46.58
N LYS A 128 -9.04 -10.62 -46.37
CA LYS A 128 -9.34 -11.90 -47.03
C LYS A 128 -9.81 -11.59 -48.47
N ASP A 129 -9.11 -12.09 -49.45
CA ASP A 129 -9.48 -12.01 -50.87
C ASP A 129 -10.71 -12.85 -51.11
#